data_c4ee37b0da0c9194e12330018585782d
#
_entry.id   c4ee37b0da0c9194e12330018585782d
#
_cell.length_a   1.000
_cell.length_b   1.000
_cell.length_c   1.000
_cell.angle_alpha   90.00
_cell.angle_beta   90.00
_cell.angle_gamma   90.00
#
_symmetry.space_group_name_H-M   'P 1'
#
loop_
_entity.id
_entity.type
_entity.pdbx_description
1 polymer ?
#
loop_
_entity_poly.entity_id
_entity_poly.type
_entity_poly.pdbx_seq_one_letter_code
_entity_poly.pdbx_strand_id
1 'polypeptide(L)'
;MNFIWDKITEWLKGLLVSGIISNLSGLFDAINTRVGEAAAVVGTTPQAWHGGIFQMIRSLSENVVVPIAGIILTFIMCLELIQMLIDRNSLHDFDTFLFFKWIFKTFAAVLFVTNTWNIVMAVFDVAQNVVSQASGIIIGDTALDAAALLGDMEQALMAMEIGPLFGLWFQSSLMGILAWMLSICIFIVIYGRMIETYMVTSIAPIPMATMVNREWGQMGSNYLRSLFALGFQAFLIMVCVAIYAVLVQGISAGGDIGTALWTCIGYTVLLCFTLFKTSSVAKSVFNAR
;
A
#
# COMPACT_ATOMS: atom_id res chain seq x y z
N MET A 1 -49.45 -27.68 -24.83
CA MET A 1 -47.99 -27.87 -24.82
C MET A 1 -47.24 -26.57 -24.51
N ASN A 2 -47.74 -25.42 -24.93
CA ASN A 2 -47.11 -24.12 -24.70
C ASN A 2 -47.01 -23.72 -23.18
N PHE A 3 -48.03 -24.02 -22.35
CA PHE A 3 -48.05 -23.67 -20.95
C PHE A 3 -46.88 -24.28 -20.11
N ILE A 4 -46.45 -25.50 -20.44
CA ILE A 4 -45.34 -26.12 -19.75
C ILE A 4 -43.99 -25.51 -20.22
N TRP A 5 -43.91 -25.21 -21.50
CA TRP A 5 -42.72 -24.53 -22.05
C TRP A 5 -42.61 -23.11 -21.53
N ASP A 6 -43.69 -22.38 -21.39
CA ASP A 6 -43.68 -21.03 -20.84
C ASP A 6 -43.24 -21.01 -19.38
N LYS A 7 -43.71 -21.96 -18.56
CA LYS A 7 -43.26 -22.11 -17.17
C LYS A 7 -41.75 -22.52 -17.05
N ILE A 8 -41.28 -23.38 -17.92
CA ILE A 8 -39.89 -23.78 -17.93
C ILE A 8 -39.03 -22.59 -18.35
N THR A 9 -39.44 -21.81 -19.33
CA THR A 9 -38.81 -20.60 -19.80
C THR A 9 -38.70 -19.54 -18.71
N GLU A 10 -39.80 -19.26 -18.00
CA GLU A 10 -39.83 -18.33 -16.88
C GLU A 10 -38.90 -18.80 -15.72
N TRP A 11 -38.96 -20.07 -15.37
CA TRP A 11 -38.09 -20.63 -14.35
C TRP A 11 -36.60 -20.51 -14.73
N LEU A 12 -36.27 -20.84 -15.99
CA LEU A 12 -34.89 -20.73 -16.48
C LEU A 12 -34.42 -19.27 -16.52
N LYS A 13 -35.27 -18.33 -16.96
CA LYS A 13 -34.99 -16.90 -16.88
C LYS A 13 -34.71 -16.45 -15.46
N GLY A 14 -35.56 -16.84 -14.51
CA GLY A 14 -35.38 -16.50 -13.10
C GLY A 14 -34.06 -17.01 -12.54
N LEU A 15 -33.65 -18.25 -12.91
CA LEU A 15 -32.39 -18.84 -12.49
C LEU A 15 -31.18 -18.08 -13.08
N LEU A 16 -31.23 -17.73 -14.36
CA LEU A 16 -30.15 -16.97 -15.03
C LEU A 16 -30.03 -15.54 -14.44
N VAL A 17 -31.15 -14.85 -14.27
CA VAL A 17 -31.18 -13.49 -13.71
C VAL A 17 -30.66 -13.50 -12.27
N SER A 18 -31.14 -14.41 -11.44
CA SER A 18 -30.65 -14.57 -10.06
C SER A 18 -29.16 -14.88 -10.03
N GLY A 19 -28.65 -15.69 -10.95
CA GLY A 19 -27.21 -15.98 -11.08
C GLY A 19 -26.41 -14.74 -11.45
N ILE A 20 -26.87 -13.93 -12.42
CA ILE A 20 -26.21 -12.66 -12.83
C ILE A 20 -26.18 -11.69 -11.65
N ILE A 21 -27.33 -11.46 -11.00
CA ILE A 21 -27.42 -10.55 -9.85
C ILE A 21 -26.56 -11.01 -8.70
N SER A 22 -26.53 -12.32 -8.39
CA SER A 22 -25.68 -12.87 -7.33
C SER A 22 -24.19 -12.67 -7.63
N ASN A 23 -23.76 -12.86 -8.88
CA ASN A 23 -22.37 -12.66 -9.26
C ASN A 23 -21.95 -11.17 -9.17
N LEU A 24 -22.82 -10.25 -9.56
CA LEU A 24 -22.59 -8.81 -9.45
C LEU A 24 -22.61 -8.34 -8.00
N SER A 25 -23.59 -8.77 -7.20
CA SER A 25 -23.64 -8.48 -5.76
C SER A 25 -22.37 -8.99 -5.09
N GLY A 26 -21.94 -10.21 -5.37
CA GLY A 26 -20.71 -10.78 -4.85
C GLY A 26 -19.47 -9.98 -5.20
N LEU A 27 -19.41 -9.39 -6.42
CA LEU A 27 -18.31 -8.50 -6.80
C LEU A 27 -18.37 -7.19 -6.01
N PHE A 28 -19.53 -6.53 -5.91
CA PHE A 28 -19.69 -5.27 -5.17
C PHE A 28 -19.42 -5.44 -3.68
N ASP A 29 -19.88 -6.53 -3.08
CA ASP A 29 -19.61 -6.88 -1.69
C ASP A 29 -18.12 -7.14 -1.48
N ALA A 30 -17.48 -7.85 -2.40
CA ALA A 30 -16.05 -8.05 -2.36
C ALA A 30 -15.29 -6.73 -2.46
N ILE A 31 -15.70 -5.80 -3.33
CA ILE A 31 -15.11 -4.48 -3.47
C ILE A 31 -15.28 -3.70 -2.16
N ASN A 32 -16.50 -3.55 -1.64
CA ASN A 32 -16.77 -2.80 -0.42
C ASN A 32 -16.00 -3.37 0.77
N THR A 33 -16.01 -4.69 0.92
CA THR A 33 -15.26 -5.37 1.98
C THR A 33 -13.76 -5.14 1.84
N ARG A 34 -13.19 -5.26 0.63
CA ARG A 34 -11.76 -5.09 0.40
C ARG A 34 -11.31 -3.64 0.49
N VAL A 35 -12.16 -2.68 0.10
CA VAL A 35 -11.93 -1.25 0.35
C VAL A 35 -11.83 -0.99 1.86
N GLY A 36 -12.78 -1.52 2.64
CA GLY A 36 -12.78 -1.40 4.10
C GLY A 36 -11.58 -2.08 4.76
N GLU A 37 -11.26 -3.31 4.36
CA GLU A 37 -10.08 -4.05 4.86
C GLU A 37 -8.78 -3.34 4.46
N ALA A 38 -8.67 -2.88 3.21
CA ALA A 38 -7.51 -2.14 2.76
C ALA A 38 -7.32 -0.86 3.59
N ALA A 39 -8.37 -0.08 3.79
CA ALA A 39 -8.33 1.13 4.61
C ALA A 39 -7.92 0.82 6.06
N ALA A 40 -8.47 -0.24 6.66
CA ALA A 40 -8.17 -0.65 8.03
C ALA A 40 -6.72 -1.15 8.17
N VAL A 41 -6.25 -2.05 7.29
CA VAL A 41 -4.91 -2.64 7.39
C VAL A 41 -3.82 -1.68 6.91
N VAL A 42 -4.09 -0.93 5.84
CA VAL A 42 -3.17 0.08 5.31
C VAL A 42 -2.95 1.22 6.30
N GLY A 43 -3.99 1.56 7.08
CA GLY A 43 -3.93 2.55 8.17
C GLY A 43 -3.30 2.04 9.47
N THR A 44 -2.86 0.76 9.58
CA THR A 44 -2.21 0.28 10.80
C THR A 44 -0.71 0.57 10.79
N THR A 45 -0.18 0.94 11.98
CA THR A 45 1.27 1.03 12.20
C THR A 45 1.91 -0.37 12.21
N PRO A 46 3.21 -0.48 11.93
CA PRO A 46 3.93 -1.74 12.09
C PRO A 46 3.76 -2.36 13.49
N GLN A 47 3.70 -1.51 14.52
CA GLN A 47 3.49 -1.96 15.90
C GLN A 47 2.11 -2.60 16.12
N ALA A 48 1.06 -2.02 15.54
CA ALA A 48 -0.32 -2.49 15.72
C ALA A 48 -0.65 -3.70 14.84
N TRP A 49 0.07 -3.90 13.73
CA TRP A 49 -0.21 -4.96 12.77
C TRP A 49 0.05 -6.37 13.34
N HIS A 50 1.22 -6.59 13.95
CA HIS A 50 1.55 -7.87 14.57
C HIS A 50 2.60 -7.71 15.69
N GLY A 51 2.15 -7.66 16.95
CA GLY A 51 3.01 -7.39 18.10
C GLY A 51 4.20 -8.37 18.26
N GLY A 52 4.02 -9.65 17.95
CA GLY A 52 5.10 -10.65 18.05
C GLY A 52 6.20 -10.42 17.01
N ILE A 53 5.83 -10.15 15.75
CA ILE A 53 6.81 -9.84 14.68
C ILE A 53 7.51 -8.52 15.00
N PHE A 54 6.76 -7.51 15.42
CA PHE A 54 7.31 -6.21 15.81
C PHE A 54 8.39 -6.32 16.89
N GLN A 55 8.12 -7.05 17.98
CA GLN A 55 9.09 -7.24 19.06
C GLN A 55 10.32 -8.02 18.60
N MET A 56 10.13 -9.07 17.80
CA MET A 56 11.23 -9.85 17.24
C MET A 56 12.15 -8.97 16.37
N ILE A 57 11.58 -8.20 15.46
CA ILE A 57 12.34 -7.31 14.56
C ILE A 57 13.02 -6.18 15.34
N ARG A 58 12.34 -5.63 16.35
CA ARG A 58 12.92 -4.63 17.24
C ARG A 58 14.13 -5.20 17.98
N SER A 59 13.99 -6.37 18.58
CA SER A 59 15.08 -7.04 19.30
C SER A 59 16.27 -7.35 18.35
N LEU A 60 15.99 -7.78 17.12
CA LEU A 60 17.03 -7.99 16.10
C LEU A 60 17.75 -6.69 15.76
N SER A 61 17.01 -5.61 15.54
CA SER A 61 17.57 -4.30 15.22
C SER A 61 18.43 -3.75 16.38
N GLU A 62 17.90 -3.77 17.60
CA GLU A 62 18.57 -3.20 18.77
C GLU A 62 19.79 -4.03 19.25
N ASN A 63 19.66 -5.37 19.27
CA ASN A 63 20.70 -6.24 19.86
C ASN A 63 21.75 -6.72 18.87
N VAL A 64 21.43 -6.76 17.55
CA VAL A 64 22.36 -7.27 16.53
C VAL A 64 22.83 -6.15 15.61
N VAL A 65 21.89 -5.35 15.06
CA VAL A 65 22.22 -4.38 14.02
C VAL A 65 22.84 -3.09 14.61
N VAL A 66 22.32 -2.59 15.72
CA VAL A 66 22.86 -1.39 16.41
C VAL A 66 24.34 -1.55 16.78
N PRO A 67 24.82 -2.67 17.37
CA PRO A 67 26.25 -2.88 17.59
C PRO A 67 27.10 -2.82 16.32
N ILE A 68 26.62 -3.41 15.23
CA ILE A 68 27.28 -3.35 13.91
C ILE A 68 27.34 -1.92 13.41
N ALA A 69 26.23 -1.20 13.49
CA ALA A 69 26.15 0.20 13.11
C ALA A 69 27.10 1.08 13.96
N GLY A 70 27.28 0.74 15.25
CA GLY A 70 28.24 1.40 16.15
C GLY A 70 29.67 1.22 15.69
N ILE A 71 30.05 0.02 15.24
CA ILE A 71 31.40 -0.24 14.67
C ILE A 71 31.58 0.58 13.40
N ILE A 72 30.60 0.59 12.50
CA ILE A 72 30.64 1.38 11.25
C ILE A 72 30.76 2.87 11.58
N LEU A 73 29.97 3.37 12.52
CA LEU A 73 30.03 4.76 12.96
C LEU A 73 31.39 5.13 13.52
N THR A 74 31.97 4.26 14.37
CA THR A 74 33.29 4.48 14.95
C THR A 74 34.33 4.58 13.84
N PHE A 75 34.32 3.67 12.87
CA PHE A 75 35.24 3.71 11.72
C PHE A 75 35.09 5.01 10.92
N ILE A 76 33.84 5.42 10.61
CA ILE A 76 33.53 6.66 9.89
C ILE A 76 34.06 7.89 10.65
N MET A 77 33.82 7.94 11.96
CA MET A 77 34.25 9.07 12.79
C MET A 77 35.77 9.15 12.94
N CYS A 78 36.48 8.00 13.00
CA CYS A 78 37.93 7.97 12.98
C CYS A 78 38.48 8.46 11.64
N LEU A 79 37.91 8.02 10.51
CA LEU A 79 38.34 8.51 9.19
C LEU A 79 38.12 10.03 9.07
N GLU A 80 37.01 10.55 9.53
CA GLU A 80 36.73 11.98 9.51
C GLU A 80 37.71 12.78 10.37
N LEU A 81 38.08 12.26 11.53
CA LEU A 81 39.13 12.86 12.38
C LEU A 81 40.46 12.89 11.66
N ILE A 82 40.86 11.79 11.02
CA ILE A 82 42.14 11.70 10.26
C ILE A 82 42.08 12.70 9.09
N GLN A 83 41.01 12.76 8.33
CA GLN A 83 40.86 13.74 7.23
C GLN A 83 40.97 15.18 7.73
N MET A 84 40.32 15.49 8.86
CA MET A 84 40.41 16.82 9.49
C MET A 84 41.83 17.19 9.90
N LEU A 85 42.64 16.22 10.31
CA LEU A 85 44.06 16.41 10.66
C LEU A 85 44.96 16.59 9.43
N ILE A 86 44.67 15.85 8.34
CA ILE A 86 45.45 15.89 7.10
C ILE A 86 45.17 17.15 6.29
N ASP A 87 43.93 17.57 6.17
CA ASP A 87 43.51 18.75 5.37
C ASP A 87 44.15 20.05 5.87
N ARG A 88 44.68 20.07 7.09
CA ARG A 88 45.42 21.21 7.65
C ARG A 88 46.90 20.88 7.73
N ASN A 89 47.63 21.27 6.72
CA ASN A 89 49.03 21.06 6.49
C ASN A 89 50.00 21.60 7.60
N SER A 90 49.46 22.04 8.75
CA SER A 90 50.23 22.51 9.89
C SER A 90 49.58 22.09 11.21
N LEU A 91 50.24 21.16 11.90
CA LEU A 91 49.93 20.78 13.29
C LEU A 91 49.99 21.95 14.29
N HIS A 92 50.43 23.13 13.85
CA HIS A 92 50.58 24.32 14.67
C HIS A 92 49.31 25.16 14.83
N ASP A 93 48.33 25.00 13.95
CA ASP A 93 47.03 25.71 14.00
C ASP A 93 45.88 24.73 14.32
N PHE A 94 46.03 23.96 15.41
CA PHE A 94 44.94 23.11 15.88
C PHE A 94 43.81 23.97 16.44
N ASP A 95 42.80 24.25 15.60
CA ASP A 95 41.64 25.02 15.98
C ASP A 95 40.77 24.17 16.93
N THR A 96 40.87 24.48 18.22
CA THR A 96 40.08 23.82 19.29
C THR A 96 38.58 23.78 18.95
N PHE A 97 38.08 24.76 18.19
CA PHE A 97 36.68 24.83 17.78
C PHE A 97 36.30 23.69 16.81
N LEU A 98 37.18 23.30 15.90
CA LEU A 98 36.94 22.18 14.99
C LEU A 98 36.85 20.84 15.73
N PHE A 99 37.67 20.66 16.75
CA PHE A 99 37.61 19.48 17.59
C PHE A 99 36.31 19.39 18.37
N PHE A 100 35.85 20.51 18.97
CA PHE A 100 34.53 20.55 19.59
C PHE A 100 33.39 20.27 18.60
N LYS A 101 33.47 20.79 17.38
CA LYS A 101 32.49 20.49 16.32
C LYS A 101 32.45 19.00 16.00
N TRP A 102 33.61 18.35 15.91
CA TRP A 102 33.70 16.90 15.67
C TRP A 102 33.11 16.10 16.84
N ILE A 103 33.43 16.46 18.10
CA ILE A 103 32.83 15.82 19.29
C ILE A 103 31.30 15.95 19.27
N PHE A 104 30.79 17.15 19.04
CA PHE A 104 29.34 17.37 19.00
C PHE A 104 28.69 16.55 17.87
N LYS A 105 29.31 16.51 16.72
CA LYS A 105 28.86 15.70 15.58
C LYS A 105 28.82 14.21 15.92
N THR A 106 29.88 13.71 16.57
CA THR A 106 29.95 12.31 17.03
C THR A 106 28.86 11.99 18.05
N PHE A 107 28.64 12.88 19.02
CA PHE A 107 27.58 12.73 19.99
C PHE A 107 26.18 12.68 19.34
N ALA A 108 25.91 13.60 18.42
CA ALA A 108 24.66 13.60 17.65
C ALA A 108 24.49 12.31 16.84
N ALA A 109 25.58 11.82 16.21
CA ALA A 109 25.57 10.57 15.44
C ALA A 109 25.22 9.36 16.32
N VAL A 110 25.82 9.26 17.50
CA VAL A 110 25.51 8.19 18.46
C VAL A 110 24.05 8.25 18.87
N LEU A 111 23.51 9.44 19.16
CA LEU A 111 22.10 9.61 19.48
C LEU A 111 21.17 9.17 18.32
N PHE A 112 21.52 9.49 17.08
CA PHE A 112 20.75 9.04 15.91
C PHE A 112 20.78 7.52 15.78
N VAL A 113 21.91 6.88 15.90
CA VAL A 113 22.04 5.43 15.75
C VAL A 113 21.33 4.68 16.88
N THR A 114 21.48 5.12 18.12
CA THR A 114 20.83 4.48 19.26
C THR A 114 19.31 4.67 19.29
N ASN A 115 18.79 5.79 18.74
CA ASN A 115 17.36 6.06 18.65
C ASN A 115 16.75 5.77 17.27
N THR A 116 17.47 5.06 16.42
CA THR A 116 17.02 4.77 15.04
C THR A 116 15.63 4.13 15.03
N TRP A 117 15.34 3.20 15.92
CA TRP A 117 14.04 2.55 16.01
C TRP A 117 12.90 3.55 16.20
N ASN A 118 13.05 4.46 17.16
CA ASN A 118 12.03 5.48 17.44
C ASN A 118 11.85 6.45 16.28
N ILE A 119 12.95 6.84 15.61
CA ILE A 119 12.91 7.72 14.44
C ILE A 119 12.16 7.06 13.28
N VAL A 120 12.44 5.79 13.01
CA VAL A 120 11.78 5.02 11.95
C VAL A 120 10.29 4.85 12.25
N MET A 121 9.92 4.52 13.49
CA MET A 121 8.52 4.40 13.88
C MET A 121 7.78 5.73 13.74
N ALA A 122 8.40 6.85 14.12
CA ALA A 122 7.79 8.18 13.96
C ALA A 122 7.45 8.50 12.49
N VAL A 123 8.25 8.03 11.52
CA VAL A 123 7.94 8.20 10.09
C VAL A 123 6.66 7.44 9.71
N PHE A 124 6.49 6.22 10.22
CA PHE A 124 5.28 5.43 9.96
C PHE A 124 4.05 6.00 10.70
N ASP A 125 4.21 6.56 11.89
CA ASP A 125 3.13 7.22 12.63
C ASP A 125 2.62 8.46 11.86
N VAL A 126 3.52 9.27 11.30
CA VAL A 126 3.16 10.40 10.43
C VAL A 126 2.42 9.91 9.18
N ALA A 127 2.94 8.88 8.51
CA ALA A 127 2.30 8.32 7.34
C ALA A 127 0.89 7.77 7.66
N GLN A 128 0.73 7.10 8.80
CA GLN A 128 -0.58 6.62 9.27
C GLN A 128 -1.56 7.77 9.52
N ASN A 129 -1.13 8.85 10.13
CA ASN A 129 -1.99 10.03 10.34
C ASN A 129 -2.52 10.58 9.01
N VAL A 130 -1.68 10.64 7.97
CA VAL A 130 -2.09 11.06 6.63
C VAL A 130 -3.13 10.09 6.05
N VAL A 131 -2.90 8.78 6.17
CA VAL A 131 -3.83 7.74 5.71
C VAL A 131 -5.16 7.83 6.46
N SER A 132 -5.14 8.00 7.77
CA SER A 132 -6.35 8.11 8.60
C SER A 132 -7.20 9.33 8.24
N GLN A 133 -6.56 10.49 8.02
CA GLN A 133 -7.29 11.68 7.57
C GLN A 133 -7.88 11.51 6.16
N ALA A 134 -7.12 10.90 5.25
CA ALA A 134 -7.59 10.61 3.90
C ALA A 134 -8.76 9.60 3.89
N SER A 135 -8.72 8.58 4.77
CA SER A 135 -9.79 7.58 4.85
C SER A 135 -11.14 8.19 5.25
N GLY A 136 -11.13 9.18 6.14
CA GLY A 136 -12.35 9.90 6.52
C GLY A 136 -13.04 10.63 5.37
N ILE A 137 -12.26 11.13 4.41
CA ILE A 137 -12.78 11.79 3.20
C ILE A 137 -13.27 10.73 2.20
N ILE A 138 -12.46 9.68 1.98
CA ILE A 138 -12.69 8.66 0.95
C ILE A 138 -13.93 7.80 1.28
N ILE A 139 -14.07 7.33 2.53
CA ILE A 139 -15.16 6.42 2.92
C ILE A 139 -16.54 7.09 2.79
N GLY A 140 -16.62 8.41 2.98
CA GLY A 140 -17.87 9.15 2.81
C GLY A 140 -18.40 9.16 1.37
N ASP A 141 -17.51 9.16 0.39
CA ASP A 141 -17.86 9.37 -1.02
C ASP A 141 -17.83 8.06 -1.86
N THR A 142 -17.32 6.95 -1.29
CA THR A 142 -17.07 5.72 -2.07
C THR A 142 -17.94 4.53 -1.72
N ALA A 143 -18.91 4.68 -0.81
CA ALA A 143 -19.85 3.60 -0.49
C ALA A 143 -20.73 3.28 -1.72
N LEU A 144 -20.49 2.11 -2.34
CA LEU A 144 -21.31 1.62 -3.46
C LEU A 144 -22.68 1.21 -2.93
N ASP A 145 -23.71 1.93 -3.37
CA ASP A 145 -25.08 1.48 -3.19
C ASP A 145 -25.42 0.41 -4.26
N ALA A 146 -24.96 -0.81 -3.97
CA ALA A 146 -25.19 -1.95 -4.85
C ALA A 146 -26.66 -2.26 -5.03
N ALA A 147 -27.51 -1.98 -4.04
CA ALA A 147 -28.93 -2.32 -4.07
C ALA A 147 -29.71 -1.52 -5.12
N ALA A 148 -29.43 -0.22 -5.25
CA ALA A 148 -30.08 0.62 -6.25
C ALA A 148 -29.67 0.22 -7.68
N LEU A 149 -28.38 -0.01 -7.91
CA LEU A 149 -27.85 -0.44 -9.23
C LEU A 149 -28.38 -1.81 -9.65
N LEU A 150 -28.46 -2.76 -8.72
CA LEU A 150 -28.92 -4.12 -9.00
C LEU A 150 -30.44 -4.20 -9.22
N GLY A 151 -31.23 -3.37 -8.55
CA GLY A 151 -32.70 -3.33 -8.73
C GLY A 151 -33.11 -2.90 -10.14
N ASP A 152 -32.48 -1.87 -10.69
CA ASP A 152 -32.75 -1.41 -12.06
C ASP A 152 -32.29 -2.45 -13.10
N MET A 153 -31.17 -3.12 -12.85
CA MET A 153 -30.67 -4.17 -13.74
C MET A 153 -31.54 -5.42 -13.73
N GLU A 154 -32.11 -5.82 -12.60
CA GLU A 154 -32.98 -6.99 -12.49
C GLU A 154 -34.21 -6.85 -13.40
N GLN A 155 -34.85 -5.68 -13.38
CA GLN A 155 -36.00 -5.42 -14.26
C GLN A 155 -35.63 -5.48 -15.75
N ALA A 156 -34.49 -4.92 -16.12
CA ALA A 156 -34.00 -4.95 -17.50
C ALA A 156 -33.63 -6.38 -17.96
N LEU A 157 -33.02 -7.18 -17.09
CA LEU A 157 -32.67 -8.56 -17.37
C LEU A 157 -33.90 -9.46 -17.53
N MET A 158 -34.94 -9.29 -16.71
CA MET A 158 -36.20 -10.04 -16.83
C MET A 158 -36.92 -9.79 -18.17
N ALA A 159 -36.73 -8.61 -18.76
CA ALA A 159 -37.31 -8.27 -20.07
C ALA A 159 -36.59 -8.93 -21.25
N MET A 160 -35.38 -9.46 -21.06
CA MET A 160 -34.55 -10.04 -22.13
C MET A 160 -34.95 -11.46 -22.52
N GLU A 161 -34.58 -11.88 -23.72
CA GLU A 161 -34.70 -13.28 -24.18
C GLU A 161 -33.64 -14.19 -23.55
N ILE A 162 -33.88 -15.51 -23.51
CA ILE A 162 -33.00 -16.48 -22.85
C ILE A 162 -31.60 -16.54 -23.48
N GLY A 163 -31.47 -16.39 -24.82
CA GLY A 163 -30.21 -16.45 -25.51
C GLY A 163 -29.21 -15.39 -25.06
N PRO A 164 -29.55 -14.10 -25.14
CA PRO A 164 -28.73 -13.01 -24.59
C PRO A 164 -28.48 -13.15 -23.09
N LEU A 165 -29.48 -13.58 -22.30
CA LEU A 165 -29.36 -13.80 -20.86
C LEU A 165 -28.30 -14.86 -20.51
N PHE A 166 -28.25 -15.95 -21.25
CA PHE A 166 -27.24 -16.99 -21.05
C PHE A 166 -25.82 -16.43 -21.32
N GLY A 167 -25.66 -15.60 -22.36
CA GLY A 167 -24.41 -14.89 -22.64
C GLY A 167 -23.98 -13.98 -21.49
N LEU A 168 -24.90 -13.20 -20.93
CA LEU A 168 -24.66 -12.33 -19.78
C LEU A 168 -24.34 -13.12 -18.51
N TRP A 169 -25.03 -14.24 -18.28
CA TRP A 169 -24.75 -15.13 -17.15
C TRP A 169 -23.34 -15.68 -17.22
N PHE A 170 -22.90 -16.12 -18.39
CA PHE A 170 -21.52 -16.59 -18.60
C PHE A 170 -20.51 -15.47 -18.38
N GLN A 171 -20.77 -14.26 -18.89
CA GLN A 171 -19.92 -13.08 -18.65
C GLN A 171 -19.88 -12.71 -17.16
N SER A 172 -21.03 -12.72 -16.47
CA SER A 172 -21.09 -12.40 -15.04
C SER A 172 -20.36 -13.43 -14.17
N SER A 173 -20.28 -14.70 -14.59
CA SER A 173 -19.52 -15.71 -13.86
C SER A 173 -18.01 -15.44 -13.84
N LEU A 174 -17.47 -14.71 -14.82
CA LEU A 174 -16.09 -14.23 -14.79
C LEU A 174 -15.87 -13.21 -13.68
N MET A 175 -16.91 -12.49 -13.23
CA MET A 175 -16.79 -11.52 -12.12
C MET A 175 -16.37 -12.17 -10.81
N GLY A 176 -16.87 -13.37 -10.51
CA GLY A 176 -16.45 -14.12 -9.34
C GLY A 176 -14.96 -14.45 -9.34
N ILE A 177 -14.42 -14.85 -10.48
CA ILE A 177 -12.98 -15.11 -10.66
C ILE A 177 -12.17 -13.83 -10.48
N LEU A 178 -12.65 -12.71 -11.03
CA LEU A 178 -11.99 -11.41 -10.91
C LEU A 178 -12.02 -10.86 -9.49
N ALA A 179 -13.14 -11.02 -8.77
CA ALA A 179 -13.25 -10.65 -7.37
C ALA A 179 -12.24 -11.43 -6.51
N TRP A 180 -12.09 -12.72 -6.77
CA TRP A 180 -11.06 -13.55 -6.13
C TRP A 180 -9.64 -13.10 -6.48
N MET A 181 -9.36 -12.83 -7.75
CA MET A 181 -8.06 -12.31 -8.21
C MET A 181 -7.75 -10.95 -7.57
N LEU A 182 -8.72 -10.02 -7.51
CA LEU A 182 -8.57 -8.73 -6.85
C LEU A 182 -8.24 -8.91 -5.36
N SER A 183 -8.90 -9.84 -4.68
CA SER A 183 -8.62 -10.18 -3.28
C SER A 183 -7.18 -10.62 -3.07
N ILE A 184 -6.65 -11.47 -3.95
CA ILE A 184 -5.25 -11.91 -3.90
C ILE A 184 -4.30 -10.75 -4.17
N CYS A 185 -4.57 -9.90 -5.17
CA CYS A 185 -3.75 -8.73 -5.48
C CYS A 185 -3.66 -7.79 -4.28
N ILE A 186 -4.78 -7.45 -3.66
CA ILE A 186 -4.83 -6.58 -2.48
C ILE A 186 -4.05 -7.22 -1.32
N PHE A 187 -4.27 -8.51 -1.06
CA PHE A 187 -3.54 -9.24 -0.02
C PHE A 187 -2.02 -9.16 -0.25
N ILE A 188 -1.53 -9.50 -1.45
CA ILE A 188 -0.10 -9.49 -1.77
C ILE A 188 0.49 -8.09 -1.59
N VAL A 189 -0.20 -7.04 -2.07
CA VAL A 189 0.30 -5.67 -1.99
C VAL A 189 0.38 -5.18 -0.54
N ILE A 190 -0.66 -5.42 0.26
CA ILE A 190 -0.73 -4.96 1.65
C ILE A 190 0.25 -5.72 2.54
N TYR A 191 0.21 -7.05 2.51
CA TYR A 191 1.10 -7.88 3.34
C TYR A 191 2.55 -7.79 2.87
N GLY A 192 2.79 -7.74 1.55
CA GLY A 192 4.10 -7.53 0.98
C GLY A 192 4.73 -6.21 1.45
N ARG A 193 3.95 -5.12 1.47
CA ARG A 193 4.39 -3.83 2.02
C ARG A 193 4.78 -3.94 3.50
N MET A 194 3.98 -4.64 4.32
CA MET A 194 4.28 -4.78 5.75
C MET A 194 5.56 -5.60 5.98
N ILE A 195 5.78 -6.66 5.21
CA ILE A 195 7.01 -7.45 5.25
C ILE A 195 8.20 -6.59 4.81
N GLU A 196 8.09 -5.84 3.70
CA GLU A 196 9.13 -4.89 3.24
C GLU A 196 9.43 -3.85 4.33
N THR A 197 8.41 -3.32 5.00
CA THR A 197 8.57 -2.39 6.12
C THR A 197 9.41 -2.99 7.24
N TYR A 198 9.11 -4.19 7.69
CA TYR A 198 9.90 -4.85 8.73
C TYR A 198 11.34 -5.16 8.30
N MET A 199 11.53 -5.62 7.06
CA MET A 199 12.89 -5.87 6.53
C MET A 199 13.73 -4.58 6.50
N VAL A 200 13.17 -3.51 5.95
CA VAL A 200 13.86 -2.22 5.86
C VAL A 200 14.13 -1.64 7.25
N THR A 201 13.16 -1.75 8.17
CA THR A 201 13.31 -1.24 9.54
C THR A 201 14.36 -2.02 10.33
N SER A 202 14.49 -3.34 10.12
CA SER A 202 15.46 -4.17 10.85
C SER A 202 16.91 -3.73 10.64
N ILE A 203 17.27 -3.26 9.45
CA ILE A 203 18.62 -2.84 9.07
C ILE A 203 18.84 -1.32 9.20
N ALA A 204 17.86 -0.58 9.65
CA ALA A 204 17.87 0.88 9.72
C ALA A 204 19.12 1.50 10.40
N PRO A 205 19.67 0.95 11.49
CA PRO A 205 20.82 1.55 12.16
C PRO A 205 22.07 1.69 11.27
N ILE A 206 22.25 0.78 10.29
CA ILE A 206 23.43 0.81 9.40
C ILE A 206 23.44 2.06 8.50
N PRO A 207 22.41 2.30 7.65
CA PRO A 207 22.37 3.52 6.85
C PRO A 207 22.29 4.80 7.69
N MET A 208 21.66 4.76 8.87
CA MET A 208 21.61 5.90 9.78
C MET A 208 23.01 6.27 10.31
N ALA A 209 23.85 5.28 10.57
CA ALA A 209 25.24 5.53 10.98
C ALA A 209 26.06 6.27 9.90
N THR A 210 25.74 6.09 8.63
CA THR A 210 26.46 6.75 7.52
C THR A 210 26.02 8.19 7.28
N MET A 211 24.83 8.61 7.75
CA MET A 211 24.26 9.94 7.48
C MET A 211 25.15 11.10 7.93
N VAL A 212 25.95 10.88 8.93
CA VAL A 212 26.75 11.93 9.57
C VAL A 212 27.98 12.29 8.73
N ASN A 213 28.44 11.38 7.89
CA ASN A 213 29.62 11.61 7.03
C ASN A 213 29.20 12.24 5.69
N ARG A 214 30.01 13.17 5.18
CA ARG A 214 29.73 13.89 3.92
C ARG A 214 29.80 12.98 2.69
N GLU A 215 30.71 12.02 2.68
CA GLU A 215 30.93 11.12 1.54
C GLU A 215 29.91 9.96 1.54
N TRP A 216 29.65 9.39 2.71
CA TRP A 216 28.79 8.21 2.88
C TRP A 216 27.33 8.55 3.23
N GLY A 217 27.05 9.80 3.57
CA GLY A 217 25.74 10.28 4.01
C GLY A 217 24.62 10.12 2.97
N GLN A 218 25.00 9.94 1.69
CA GLN A 218 24.03 9.68 0.64
C GLN A 218 23.31 8.34 0.84
N MET A 219 23.98 7.32 1.42
CA MET A 219 23.35 6.04 1.74
C MET A 219 22.23 6.23 2.77
N GLY A 220 22.51 6.95 3.87
CA GLY A 220 21.51 7.22 4.89
C GLY A 220 20.36 8.11 4.41
N SER A 221 20.65 9.13 3.59
CA SER A 221 19.60 9.99 3.03
C SER A 221 18.71 9.24 2.03
N ASN A 222 19.26 8.36 1.20
CA ASN A 222 18.48 7.50 0.30
C ASN A 222 17.63 6.51 1.08
N TYR A 223 18.15 5.97 2.18
CA TYR A 223 17.40 5.10 3.09
C TYR A 223 16.17 5.83 3.66
N LEU A 224 16.33 7.06 4.18
CA LEU A 224 15.19 7.83 4.68
C LEU A 224 14.16 8.12 3.59
N ARG A 225 14.58 8.45 2.38
CA ARG A 225 13.67 8.62 1.24
C ARG A 225 12.89 7.33 0.95
N SER A 226 13.57 6.18 0.98
CA SER A 226 12.91 4.87 0.79
C SER A 226 11.92 4.58 1.93
N LEU A 227 12.26 4.95 3.15
CA LEU A 227 11.38 4.80 4.30
C LEU A 227 10.10 5.65 4.17
N PHE A 228 10.25 6.94 3.78
CA PHE A 228 9.11 7.80 3.48
C PHE A 228 8.27 7.25 2.32
N ALA A 229 8.91 6.78 1.25
CA ALA A 229 8.20 6.18 0.13
C ALA A 229 7.36 4.97 0.58
N LEU A 230 7.92 4.12 1.44
CA LEU A 230 7.23 2.95 1.98
C LEU A 230 6.05 3.35 2.90
N GLY A 231 6.23 4.36 3.73
CA GLY A 231 5.16 4.92 4.56
C GLY A 231 4.01 5.47 3.71
N PHE A 232 4.31 6.30 2.73
CA PHE A 232 3.32 6.94 1.86
C PHE A 232 2.73 6.02 0.79
N GLN A 233 3.31 4.87 0.52
CA GLN A 233 2.70 3.85 -0.34
C GLN A 233 1.31 3.46 0.16
N ALA A 234 1.09 3.45 1.47
CA ALA A 234 -0.21 3.21 2.08
C ALA A 234 -1.28 4.18 1.58
N PHE A 235 -0.96 5.47 1.57
CA PHE A 235 -1.84 6.51 1.04
C PHE A 235 -2.16 6.29 -0.45
N LEU A 236 -1.16 5.94 -1.26
CA LEU A 236 -1.36 5.67 -2.69
C LEU A 236 -2.26 4.45 -2.93
N ILE A 237 -2.13 3.39 -2.14
CA ILE A 237 -3.02 2.22 -2.20
C ILE A 237 -4.46 2.66 -1.95
N MET A 238 -4.71 3.45 -0.91
CA MET A 238 -6.05 3.98 -0.62
C MET A 238 -6.61 4.82 -1.75
N VAL A 239 -5.81 5.73 -2.29
CA VAL A 239 -6.23 6.58 -3.43
C VAL A 239 -6.59 5.74 -4.64
N CYS A 240 -5.80 4.71 -4.98
CA CYS A 240 -6.10 3.80 -6.09
C CYS A 240 -7.44 3.08 -5.89
N VAL A 241 -7.69 2.58 -4.69
CA VAL A 241 -8.94 1.87 -4.36
C VAL A 241 -10.13 2.82 -4.39
N ALA A 242 -9.97 4.07 -3.89
CA ALA A 242 -11.00 5.10 -3.95
C ALA A 242 -11.37 5.49 -5.40
N ILE A 243 -10.37 5.73 -6.25
CA ILE A 243 -10.59 6.02 -7.68
C ILE A 243 -11.37 4.89 -8.34
N TYR A 244 -10.98 3.64 -8.07
CA TYR A 244 -11.68 2.48 -8.60
C TYR A 244 -13.15 2.44 -8.16
N ALA A 245 -13.45 2.68 -6.88
CA ALA A 245 -14.81 2.70 -6.38
C ALA A 245 -15.67 3.75 -7.09
N VAL A 246 -15.14 4.96 -7.30
CA VAL A 246 -15.82 6.03 -8.06
C VAL A 246 -16.03 5.64 -9.53
N LEU A 247 -15.04 5.02 -10.17
CA LEU A 247 -15.17 4.55 -11.55
C LEU A 247 -16.26 3.49 -11.70
N VAL A 248 -16.38 2.57 -10.74
CA VAL A 248 -17.43 1.54 -10.75
C VAL A 248 -18.80 2.17 -10.50
N GLN A 249 -18.91 3.15 -9.62
CA GLN A 249 -20.17 3.92 -9.42
C GLN A 249 -20.65 4.63 -10.69
N GLY A 250 -19.72 5.11 -11.49
CA GLY A 250 -20.00 5.77 -12.77
C GLY A 250 -20.54 4.84 -13.87
N ILE A 251 -20.55 3.53 -13.66
CA ILE A 251 -21.13 2.56 -14.59
C ILE A 251 -22.66 2.64 -14.46
N SER A 252 -23.29 3.39 -15.36
CA SER A 252 -24.75 3.53 -15.37
C SER A 252 -25.43 2.28 -15.95
N ALA A 253 -26.48 1.81 -15.28
CA ALA A 253 -27.32 0.72 -15.76
C ALA A 253 -28.19 1.09 -17.00
N GLY A 254 -28.14 2.36 -17.45
CA GLY A 254 -28.96 2.87 -18.56
C GLY A 254 -28.45 2.52 -19.97
N GLY A 255 -27.31 1.81 -20.07
CA GLY A 255 -26.73 1.35 -21.31
C GLY A 255 -26.89 -0.16 -21.51
N ASP A 256 -26.14 -0.70 -22.51
CA ASP A 256 -26.04 -2.14 -22.70
C ASP A 256 -25.37 -2.80 -21.49
N ILE A 257 -26.09 -3.70 -20.82
CA ILE A 257 -25.61 -4.41 -19.61
C ILE A 257 -24.31 -5.17 -19.90
N GLY A 258 -24.16 -5.74 -21.12
CA GLY A 258 -22.93 -6.40 -21.53
C GLY A 258 -21.72 -5.47 -21.52
N THR A 259 -21.89 -4.25 -22.04
CA THR A 259 -20.84 -3.22 -22.01
C THR A 259 -20.52 -2.77 -20.59
N ALA A 260 -21.51 -2.63 -19.71
CA ALA A 260 -21.30 -2.30 -18.31
C ALA A 260 -20.45 -3.38 -17.59
N LEU A 261 -20.78 -4.66 -17.82
CA LEU A 261 -20.02 -5.80 -17.28
C LEU A 261 -18.55 -5.77 -17.75
N TRP A 262 -18.30 -5.61 -19.04
CA TRP A 262 -16.93 -5.55 -19.58
C TRP A 262 -16.14 -4.35 -19.05
N THR A 263 -16.80 -3.22 -18.86
CA THR A 263 -16.18 -2.02 -18.27
C THR A 263 -15.77 -2.27 -16.81
N CYS A 264 -16.63 -2.92 -16.03
CA CYS A 264 -16.33 -3.30 -14.66
C CYS A 264 -15.14 -4.29 -14.59
N ILE A 265 -15.10 -5.29 -15.48
CA ILE A 265 -13.97 -6.19 -15.65
C ILE A 265 -12.69 -5.41 -15.92
N GLY A 266 -12.72 -4.49 -16.89
CA GLY A 266 -11.59 -3.66 -17.26
C GLY A 266 -11.05 -2.83 -16.10
N TYR A 267 -11.93 -2.18 -15.32
CA TYR A 267 -11.54 -1.40 -14.15
C TYR A 267 -10.96 -2.27 -13.05
N THR A 268 -11.49 -3.47 -12.83
CA THR A 268 -10.95 -4.40 -11.82
C THR A 268 -9.54 -4.85 -12.17
N VAL A 269 -9.30 -5.20 -13.42
CA VAL A 269 -7.96 -5.56 -13.92
C VAL A 269 -7.01 -4.37 -13.82
N LEU A 270 -7.47 -3.17 -14.20
CA LEU A 270 -6.70 -1.94 -14.10
C LEU A 270 -6.29 -1.67 -12.64
N LEU A 271 -7.21 -1.84 -11.68
CA LEU A 271 -6.90 -1.68 -10.26
C LEU A 271 -5.79 -2.63 -9.81
N CYS A 272 -5.87 -3.92 -10.18
CA CYS A 272 -4.82 -4.87 -9.85
C CYS A 272 -3.44 -4.41 -10.34
N PHE A 273 -3.33 -3.97 -11.59
CA PHE A 273 -2.08 -3.46 -12.14
C PHE A 273 -1.59 -2.17 -11.48
N THR A 274 -2.50 -1.25 -11.18
CA THR A 274 -2.13 0.02 -10.52
C THR A 274 -1.67 -0.20 -9.09
N LEU A 275 -2.28 -1.13 -8.35
CA LEU A 275 -1.86 -1.49 -6.99
C LEU A 275 -0.41 -1.99 -6.96
N PHE A 276 0.01 -2.84 -7.89
CA PHE A 276 1.41 -3.28 -7.98
C PHE A 276 2.38 -2.14 -8.31
N LYS A 277 1.93 -1.10 -9.00
CA LYS A 277 2.75 0.07 -9.33
C LYS A 277 2.87 1.08 -8.19
N THR A 278 2.05 1.01 -7.14
CA THR A 278 2.06 2.00 -6.04
C THR A 278 3.43 2.14 -5.38
N SER A 279 4.17 1.04 -5.19
CA SER A 279 5.53 1.06 -4.63
C SER A 279 6.50 1.84 -5.54
N SER A 280 6.45 1.60 -6.85
CA SER A 280 7.31 2.30 -7.81
C SER A 280 6.98 3.80 -7.88
N VAL A 281 5.70 4.14 -7.86
CA VAL A 281 5.25 5.55 -7.84
C VAL A 281 5.72 6.25 -6.56
N ALA A 282 5.53 5.62 -5.40
CA ALA A 282 6.01 6.16 -4.12
C ALA A 282 7.52 6.41 -4.17
N LYS A 283 8.32 5.42 -4.58
CA LYS A 283 9.78 5.55 -4.70
C LYS A 283 10.18 6.68 -5.68
N SER A 284 9.45 6.83 -6.79
CA SER A 284 9.70 7.91 -7.75
C SER A 284 9.43 9.29 -7.16
N VAL A 285 8.33 9.49 -6.43
CA VAL A 285 7.97 10.78 -5.80
C VAL A 285 9.03 11.22 -4.79
N PHE A 286 9.54 10.28 -3.98
CA PHE A 286 10.56 10.58 -2.98
C PHE A 286 11.99 10.50 -3.52
N ASN A 287 12.18 10.27 -4.83
CA ASN A 287 13.49 10.04 -5.45
C ASN A 287 14.32 8.99 -4.68
N ALA A 288 13.63 7.93 -4.24
CA ALA A 288 14.22 6.79 -3.56
C ALA A 288 14.70 5.78 -4.62
N ARG A 289 15.96 5.38 -4.53
CA ARG A 289 16.59 4.43 -5.46
C ARG A 289 16.87 3.12 -4.76
#